data_62af07b128fe595d86672f1daacb94c2
#
_entry.id   62af07b128fe595d86672f1daacb94c2
#
_cell.length_a   1.000
_cell.length_b   1.000
_cell.length_c   1.000
_cell.angle_alpha   90.00
_cell.angle_beta   90.00
_cell.angle_gamma   90.00
#
_symmetry.space_group_name_H-M   'P 1'
#
loop_
_entity.id
_entity.type
_entity.pdbx_description
1 polymer ?
#
loop_
_entity_poly.entity_id
_entity_poly.type
_entity_poly.pdbx_seq_one_letter_code
_entity_poly.pdbx_strand_id
1 'polypeptide(L)'
;MPHRVIRLRNGLRLIHKETDSPISHFGVLVNAGTRDESSQQMGLAHFVEHTIFKGTKKRNAYRVISRMEAVGGDLNASTSKEETYFHSSFVSSEYPRAVELLSDIFFHATFPEKELEKEKTVVLEEINYYKDSPSELIFDDFEDLVFAGHPLGKNILGTTASVRRMRREAILEFIGQNYTLDNVVLSSVGKIKTDRLVRLCERYFGGETIPNTPRLRQPFTDYTPREVSVHKKNAQTNVMLGCPAYSIRDDKRVPFLLLNNLLGGQGMNTRLNLGIREKKGLAYTIESNYTSFSDTGLFAIYFGCEEYHRQQCMEVILKELKRLRENALGTMQLYYAKKQLVGQIALSNEAQLNEMLALGHTALFFEEVDTIEESIREIEAVTASQILEVANEILCPEKFCVLQFKGK
;
A
#
# COMPACT_ATOMS: atom_id res chain seq x y z
N MET A 1 24.50 -7.26 5.53
CA MET A 1 24.39 -7.90 4.21
C MET A 1 22.90 -7.94 3.86
N PRO A 2 22.49 -7.62 2.62
CA PRO A 2 21.10 -7.64 2.23
C PRO A 2 20.47 -9.02 2.42
N HIS A 3 19.17 -9.03 2.62
CA HIS A 3 18.41 -10.27 2.66
C HIS A 3 18.28 -10.82 1.24
N ARG A 4 18.65 -12.08 1.04
CA ARG A 4 18.55 -12.72 -0.29
C ARG A 4 17.26 -13.50 -0.43
N VAL A 5 16.68 -13.40 -1.60
CA VAL A 5 15.53 -14.21 -1.98
C VAL A 5 15.97 -15.65 -2.24
N ILE A 6 15.33 -16.58 -1.57
CA ILE A 6 15.52 -18.03 -1.72
C ILE A 6 14.49 -18.53 -2.75
N ARG A 7 14.92 -19.36 -3.71
CA ARG A 7 14.00 -19.98 -4.66
C ARG A 7 13.70 -21.43 -4.27
N LEU A 8 12.42 -21.77 -4.15
CA LEU A 8 11.95 -23.13 -3.97
C LEU A 8 12.13 -23.93 -5.27
N ARG A 9 11.97 -25.27 -5.22
CA ARG A 9 12.15 -26.17 -6.40
C ARG A 9 11.23 -25.84 -7.56
N ASN A 10 10.02 -25.36 -7.29
CA ASN A 10 9.08 -24.90 -8.33
C ASN A 10 9.35 -23.45 -8.78
N GLY A 11 10.40 -22.80 -8.27
CA GLY A 11 10.79 -21.44 -8.61
C GLY A 11 10.17 -20.35 -7.74
N LEU A 12 9.24 -20.68 -6.83
CA LEU A 12 8.60 -19.71 -5.93
C LEU A 12 9.65 -19.03 -5.03
N ARG A 13 9.51 -17.72 -4.86
CA ARG A 13 10.45 -16.91 -4.07
C ARG A 13 10.05 -16.91 -2.61
N LEU A 14 11.02 -17.02 -1.73
CA LEU A 14 10.88 -16.93 -0.27
C LEU A 14 11.89 -15.93 0.27
N ILE A 15 11.44 -14.99 1.09
CA ILE A 15 12.32 -14.15 1.90
C ILE A 15 12.03 -14.40 3.38
N HIS A 16 13.09 -14.50 4.19
CA HIS A 16 12.94 -14.80 5.62
C HIS A 16 13.96 -14.07 6.46
N LYS A 17 13.49 -13.52 7.58
CA LYS A 17 14.34 -12.99 8.66
C LYS A 17 14.12 -13.80 9.93
N GLU A 18 15.22 -14.42 10.42
CA GLU A 18 15.21 -15.12 11.73
C GLU A 18 15.18 -14.10 12.86
N THR A 19 14.34 -14.33 13.87
CA THR A 19 14.29 -13.53 15.11
C THR A 19 14.16 -14.43 16.33
N ASP A 20 14.35 -13.87 17.53
CA ASP A 20 14.15 -14.59 18.79
C ASP A 20 12.77 -14.37 19.41
N SER A 21 11.89 -13.60 18.76
CA SER A 21 10.54 -13.32 19.22
C SER A 21 9.70 -14.62 19.31
N PRO A 22 8.89 -14.78 20.35
CA PRO A 22 7.94 -15.89 20.44
C PRO A 22 6.81 -15.80 19.40
N ILE A 23 6.56 -14.60 18.85
CA ILE A 23 5.58 -14.37 17.79
C ILE A 23 6.29 -14.38 16.44
N SER A 24 5.62 -14.97 15.47
CA SER A 24 6.10 -15.10 14.10
C SER A 24 5.02 -14.69 13.12
N HIS A 25 5.44 -14.25 11.95
CA HIS A 25 4.59 -13.81 10.86
C HIS A 25 4.99 -14.56 9.59
N PHE A 26 3.99 -15.00 8.84
CA PHE A 26 4.18 -15.63 7.53
C PHE A 26 3.08 -15.16 6.59
N GLY A 27 3.45 -14.78 5.37
CA GLY A 27 2.54 -14.25 4.37
C GLY A 27 2.87 -14.71 2.95
N VAL A 28 1.84 -14.66 2.11
CA VAL A 28 1.92 -14.78 0.66
C VAL A 28 1.58 -13.41 0.09
N LEU A 29 2.53 -12.78 -0.58
CA LEU A 29 2.37 -11.49 -1.22
C LEU A 29 2.32 -11.70 -2.73
N VAL A 30 1.36 -11.05 -3.37
CA VAL A 30 1.13 -11.14 -4.80
C VAL A 30 1.22 -9.75 -5.40
N ASN A 31 2.08 -9.56 -6.38
CA ASN A 31 2.17 -8.32 -7.16
C ASN A 31 0.98 -8.24 -8.14
N ALA A 32 -0.23 -8.24 -7.60
CA ALA A 32 -1.48 -8.07 -8.33
C ALA A 32 -2.50 -7.38 -7.45
N GLY A 33 -3.10 -6.31 -7.96
CA GLY A 33 -4.10 -5.50 -7.28
C GLY A 33 -5.14 -4.97 -8.26
N THR A 34 -5.82 -3.89 -7.89
CA THR A 34 -6.90 -3.34 -8.72
C THR A 34 -6.40 -2.73 -10.03
N ARG A 35 -5.14 -2.35 -10.12
CA ARG A 35 -4.50 -1.94 -11.38
C ARG A 35 -4.54 -3.03 -12.45
N ASP A 36 -4.58 -4.29 -12.05
CA ASP A 36 -4.48 -5.47 -12.91
C ASP A 36 -5.83 -6.01 -13.36
N GLU A 37 -6.90 -5.32 -12.98
CA GLU A 37 -8.27 -5.65 -13.37
C GLU A 37 -8.62 -5.15 -14.77
N SER A 38 -9.45 -5.89 -15.47
CA SER A 38 -10.09 -5.36 -16.68
C SER A 38 -11.07 -4.24 -16.34
N SER A 39 -11.43 -3.44 -17.33
CA SER A 39 -12.42 -2.35 -17.14
C SER A 39 -13.81 -2.85 -16.73
N GLN A 40 -14.11 -4.12 -16.99
CA GLN A 40 -15.40 -4.74 -16.65
C GLN A 40 -15.40 -5.39 -15.25
N GLN A 41 -14.22 -5.57 -14.64
CA GLN A 41 -13.99 -6.32 -13.40
C GLN A 41 -13.53 -5.43 -12.22
N MET A 42 -13.90 -4.15 -12.24
CA MET A 42 -13.49 -3.19 -11.19
C MET A 42 -13.89 -3.68 -9.79
N GLY A 43 -12.95 -3.69 -8.85
CA GLY A 43 -13.10 -4.16 -7.47
C GLY A 43 -12.92 -5.67 -7.30
N LEU A 44 -12.47 -6.40 -8.34
CA LEU A 44 -12.36 -7.85 -8.29
C LEU A 44 -11.21 -8.32 -7.39
N ALA A 45 -10.07 -7.62 -7.39
CA ALA A 45 -8.94 -7.94 -6.50
C ALA A 45 -9.33 -7.83 -5.02
N HIS A 46 -10.06 -6.78 -4.66
CA HIS A 46 -10.61 -6.60 -3.33
C HIS A 46 -11.68 -7.68 -3.00
N PHE A 47 -12.49 -8.03 -3.96
CA PHE A 47 -13.48 -9.10 -3.77
C PHE A 47 -12.82 -10.49 -3.61
N VAL A 48 -11.66 -10.73 -4.24
CA VAL A 48 -10.83 -11.92 -3.98
C VAL A 48 -10.38 -11.94 -2.53
N GLU A 49 -9.89 -10.81 -2.00
CA GLU A 49 -9.51 -10.67 -0.59
C GLU A 49 -10.63 -11.10 0.35
N HIS A 50 -11.83 -10.55 0.19
CA HIS A 50 -13.02 -10.88 1.00
C HIS A 50 -13.44 -12.35 0.91
N THR A 51 -13.19 -12.98 -0.21
CA THR A 51 -13.76 -14.31 -0.51
C THR A 51 -12.76 -15.46 -0.44
N ILE A 52 -11.47 -15.18 -0.39
CA ILE A 52 -10.42 -16.22 -0.43
C ILE A 52 -10.45 -17.14 0.81
N PHE A 53 -10.93 -16.63 1.95
CA PHE A 53 -11.07 -17.39 3.20
C PHE A 53 -12.40 -18.15 3.33
N LYS A 54 -13.29 -18.06 2.33
CA LYS A 54 -14.66 -18.63 2.42
C LYS A 54 -14.74 -20.12 2.13
N GLY A 55 -13.60 -20.77 1.92
CA GLY A 55 -13.49 -22.22 1.81
C GLY A 55 -12.43 -22.68 0.84
N THR A 56 -11.88 -23.85 1.12
CA THR A 56 -10.92 -24.57 0.27
C THR A 56 -11.48 -25.93 -0.12
N LYS A 57 -10.77 -26.69 -0.96
CA LYS A 57 -11.11 -28.08 -1.27
C LYS A 57 -11.19 -28.97 -0.01
N LYS A 58 -10.47 -28.61 1.08
CA LYS A 58 -10.38 -29.39 2.31
C LYS A 58 -11.21 -28.83 3.46
N ARG A 59 -11.55 -27.51 3.42
CA ARG A 59 -12.10 -26.78 4.56
C ARG A 59 -13.27 -25.90 4.14
N ASN A 60 -14.32 -25.84 4.93
CA ASN A 60 -15.32 -24.76 4.83
C ASN A 60 -14.78 -23.48 5.48
N ALA A 61 -15.48 -22.35 5.32
CA ALA A 61 -15.08 -21.03 5.83
C ALA A 61 -14.74 -21.05 7.33
N TYR A 62 -15.61 -21.67 8.17
CA TYR A 62 -15.38 -21.78 9.60
C TYR A 62 -14.05 -22.48 9.92
N ARG A 63 -13.76 -23.60 9.23
CA ARG A 63 -12.51 -24.36 9.46
C ARG A 63 -11.27 -23.64 8.94
N VAL A 64 -11.41 -22.78 7.94
CA VAL A 64 -10.31 -21.92 7.47
C VAL A 64 -9.96 -20.91 8.56
N ILE A 65 -10.93 -20.13 9.02
CA ILE A 65 -10.74 -19.07 10.03
C ILE A 65 -10.28 -19.69 11.36
N SER A 66 -11.00 -20.67 11.86
CA SER A 66 -10.70 -21.30 13.15
C SER A 66 -9.36 -22.02 13.19
N ARG A 67 -8.72 -22.27 12.04
CA ARG A 67 -7.44 -23.01 11.99
C ARG A 67 -6.32 -22.29 12.74
N MET A 68 -6.26 -20.95 12.65
CA MET A 68 -5.28 -20.15 13.38
C MET A 68 -5.85 -19.59 14.67
N GLU A 69 -7.10 -19.13 14.69
CA GLU A 69 -7.73 -18.57 15.88
C GLU A 69 -7.76 -19.55 17.07
N ALA A 70 -7.98 -20.84 16.81
CA ALA A 70 -7.98 -21.89 17.85
C ALA A 70 -6.64 -22.05 18.59
N VAL A 71 -5.56 -21.50 18.08
CA VAL A 71 -4.22 -21.48 18.70
C VAL A 71 -3.75 -20.07 19.03
N GLY A 72 -4.68 -19.09 19.02
CA GLY A 72 -4.38 -17.69 19.33
C GLY A 72 -3.62 -16.93 18.22
N GLY A 73 -3.61 -17.47 17.00
CA GLY A 73 -3.10 -16.77 15.82
C GLY A 73 -4.22 -16.02 15.11
N ASP A 74 -3.85 -15.08 14.23
CA ASP A 74 -4.77 -14.37 13.34
C ASP A 74 -4.62 -14.84 11.89
N LEU A 75 -5.54 -14.41 11.02
CA LEU A 75 -5.50 -14.59 9.59
C LEU A 75 -6.09 -13.33 8.96
N ASN A 76 -5.29 -12.67 8.14
CA ASN A 76 -5.64 -11.38 7.55
C ASN A 76 -5.25 -11.30 6.08
N ALA A 77 -5.87 -10.36 5.36
CA ALA A 77 -5.53 -10.01 4.00
C ALA A 77 -5.67 -8.50 3.78
N SER A 78 -5.08 -8.00 2.70
CA SER A 78 -5.26 -6.63 2.24
C SER A 78 -4.98 -6.54 0.75
N THR A 79 -5.65 -5.59 0.11
CA THR A 79 -5.52 -5.28 -1.31
C THR A 79 -5.21 -3.81 -1.51
N SER A 80 -4.26 -3.54 -2.39
CA SER A 80 -3.90 -2.21 -2.86
C SER A 80 -4.07 -2.10 -4.38
N LYS A 81 -3.59 -1.02 -4.97
CA LYS A 81 -3.60 -0.84 -6.43
C LYS A 81 -2.77 -1.91 -7.15
N GLU A 82 -1.62 -2.31 -6.60
CA GLU A 82 -0.68 -3.20 -7.26
C GLU A 82 -0.42 -4.51 -6.54
N GLU A 83 -0.94 -4.68 -5.33
CA GLU A 83 -0.62 -5.83 -4.49
C GLU A 83 -1.82 -6.35 -3.73
N THR A 84 -1.82 -7.66 -3.53
CA THR A 84 -2.69 -8.35 -2.59
C THR A 84 -1.83 -9.26 -1.72
N TYR A 85 -2.07 -9.27 -0.42
CA TYR A 85 -1.35 -10.16 0.47
C TYR A 85 -2.28 -10.84 1.48
N PHE A 86 -1.89 -12.06 1.84
CA PHE A 86 -2.56 -12.91 2.83
C PHE A 86 -1.53 -13.30 3.86
N HIS A 87 -1.80 -13.08 5.13
CA HIS A 87 -0.83 -13.38 6.18
C HIS A 87 -1.47 -13.89 7.46
N SER A 88 -0.63 -14.46 8.31
CA SER A 88 -0.98 -14.89 9.64
C SER A 88 0.11 -14.52 10.63
N SER A 89 -0.30 -14.08 11.82
CA SER A 89 0.56 -13.86 12.98
C SER A 89 0.26 -14.95 14.02
N PHE A 90 1.28 -15.56 14.61
CA PHE A 90 1.10 -16.74 15.46
C PHE A 90 2.29 -16.96 16.39
N VAL A 91 2.10 -17.79 17.43
CA VAL A 91 3.21 -18.28 18.26
C VAL A 91 4.09 -19.20 17.42
N SER A 92 5.42 -19.05 17.52
CA SER A 92 6.40 -19.68 16.62
C SER A 92 6.32 -21.21 16.53
N SER A 93 5.73 -21.91 17.52
CA SER A 93 5.45 -23.35 17.44
C SER A 93 4.47 -23.74 16.33
N GLU A 94 3.62 -22.78 15.89
CA GLU A 94 2.54 -23.00 14.93
C GLU A 94 2.93 -22.75 13.46
N TYR A 95 4.23 -22.52 13.16
CA TYR A 95 4.70 -22.38 11.77
C TYR A 95 4.17 -23.47 10.82
N PRO A 96 4.18 -24.78 11.19
CA PRO A 96 3.68 -25.80 10.28
C PRO A 96 2.19 -25.62 9.95
N ARG A 97 1.40 -25.11 10.91
CA ARG A 97 -0.03 -24.85 10.76
C ARG A 97 -0.29 -23.66 9.85
N ALA A 98 0.44 -22.56 10.06
CA ALA A 98 0.30 -21.34 9.28
C ALA A 98 0.72 -21.56 7.82
N VAL A 99 1.88 -22.17 7.59
CA VAL A 99 2.38 -22.47 6.23
C VAL A 99 1.45 -23.41 5.48
N GLU A 100 0.93 -24.44 6.16
CA GLU A 100 -0.04 -25.40 5.59
C GLU A 100 -1.36 -24.70 5.21
N LEU A 101 -1.89 -23.87 6.12
CA LEU A 101 -3.14 -23.17 5.88
C LEU A 101 -3.04 -22.16 4.73
N LEU A 102 -2.01 -21.31 4.72
CA LEU A 102 -1.84 -20.31 3.66
C LEU A 102 -1.60 -20.94 2.30
N SER A 103 -0.92 -22.10 2.25
CA SER A 103 -0.81 -22.89 1.03
C SER A 103 -2.16 -23.43 0.57
N ASP A 104 -2.97 -24.00 1.48
CA ASP A 104 -4.30 -24.52 1.14
C ASP A 104 -5.25 -23.39 0.65
N ILE A 105 -5.18 -22.21 1.26
CA ILE A 105 -5.94 -21.03 0.82
C ILE A 105 -5.47 -20.59 -0.56
N PHE A 106 -4.17 -20.43 -0.76
CA PHE A 106 -3.62 -19.89 -1.99
C PHE A 106 -3.90 -20.78 -3.22
N PHE A 107 -3.73 -22.11 -3.09
CA PHE A 107 -3.89 -23.04 -4.22
C PHE A 107 -5.28 -23.66 -4.35
N HIS A 108 -6.03 -23.73 -3.28
CA HIS A 108 -7.23 -24.56 -3.21
C HIS A 108 -8.48 -23.82 -2.77
N ALA A 109 -8.48 -22.49 -2.73
CA ALA A 109 -9.70 -21.72 -2.49
C ALA A 109 -10.77 -22.06 -3.53
N THR A 110 -12.01 -22.25 -3.08
CA THR A 110 -13.10 -22.76 -3.93
C THR A 110 -14.11 -21.70 -4.34
N PHE A 111 -14.14 -20.57 -3.63
CA PHE A 111 -15.06 -19.47 -3.87
C PHE A 111 -16.52 -19.92 -4.03
N PRO A 112 -17.15 -20.47 -2.97
CA PRO A 112 -18.50 -21.02 -3.06
C PRO A 112 -19.53 -19.91 -3.40
N GLU A 113 -20.38 -20.11 -4.37
CA GLU A 113 -21.34 -19.10 -4.85
C GLU A 113 -22.20 -18.52 -3.71
N LYS A 114 -22.66 -19.37 -2.79
CA LYS A 114 -23.44 -18.93 -1.61
C LYS A 114 -22.69 -17.93 -0.75
N GLU A 115 -21.39 -18.11 -0.57
CA GLU A 115 -20.54 -17.19 0.19
C GLU A 115 -20.24 -15.92 -0.62
N LEU A 116 -20.07 -16.04 -1.96
CA LEU A 116 -19.92 -14.87 -2.84
C LEU A 116 -21.13 -13.94 -2.75
N GLU A 117 -22.35 -14.47 -2.80
CA GLU A 117 -23.57 -13.65 -2.70
C GLU A 117 -23.67 -12.91 -1.35
N LYS A 118 -23.24 -13.52 -0.25
CA LYS A 118 -23.16 -12.83 1.04
C LYS A 118 -22.13 -11.71 1.04
N GLU A 119 -20.93 -11.98 0.52
CA GLU A 119 -19.85 -10.99 0.51
C GLU A 119 -20.14 -9.81 -0.41
N LYS A 120 -20.90 -10.00 -1.52
CA LYS A 120 -21.39 -8.87 -2.32
C LYS A 120 -22.16 -7.87 -1.46
N THR A 121 -23.00 -8.35 -0.54
CA THR A 121 -23.74 -7.46 0.37
C THR A 121 -22.80 -6.68 1.27
N VAL A 122 -21.78 -7.35 1.83
CA VAL A 122 -20.77 -6.72 2.71
C VAL A 122 -20.00 -5.63 1.96
N VAL A 123 -19.50 -5.94 0.75
CA VAL A 123 -18.74 -4.96 -0.06
C VAL A 123 -19.65 -3.80 -0.53
N LEU A 124 -20.93 -4.06 -0.81
CA LEU A 124 -21.87 -2.97 -1.14
C LEU A 124 -22.14 -2.04 0.05
N GLU A 125 -22.18 -2.57 1.27
CA GLU A 125 -22.27 -1.77 2.50
C GLU A 125 -21.00 -0.95 2.72
N GLU A 126 -19.84 -1.53 2.47
CA GLU A 126 -18.55 -0.84 2.54
C GLU A 126 -18.46 0.31 1.51
N ILE A 127 -18.86 0.08 0.26
CA ILE A 127 -18.96 1.15 -0.76
C ILE A 127 -19.87 2.30 -0.29
N ASN A 128 -20.99 1.99 0.36
CA ASN A 128 -21.89 3.02 0.87
C ASN A 128 -21.27 3.78 2.06
N TYR A 129 -20.59 3.08 2.96
CA TYR A 129 -19.87 3.70 4.08
C TYR A 129 -18.84 4.74 3.60
N TYR A 130 -18.02 4.41 2.59
CA TYR A 130 -17.05 5.36 2.02
C TYR A 130 -17.74 6.53 1.29
N LYS A 131 -18.84 6.29 0.60
CA LYS A 131 -19.63 7.38 -0.03
C LYS A 131 -20.19 8.38 0.97
N ASP A 132 -20.51 7.92 2.17
CA ASP A 132 -21.05 8.76 3.25
C ASP A 132 -19.94 9.44 4.06
N SER A 133 -18.66 9.14 3.77
CA SER A 133 -17.47 9.74 4.41
C SER A 133 -16.66 10.57 3.40
N PRO A 134 -16.97 11.86 3.19
CA PRO A 134 -16.24 12.70 2.24
C PRO A 134 -14.74 12.83 2.50
N SER A 135 -14.31 12.73 3.77
CA SER A 135 -12.91 12.78 4.17
C SER A 135 -12.12 11.53 3.74
N GLU A 136 -12.78 10.39 3.57
CA GLU A 136 -12.18 9.16 3.04
C GLU A 136 -12.32 9.09 1.52
N LEU A 137 -13.51 9.38 1.01
CA LEU A 137 -13.82 9.30 -0.41
C LEU A 137 -12.91 10.20 -1.27
N ILE A 138 -12.47 11.34 -0.73
CA ILE A 138 -11.65 12.29 -1.48
C ILE A 138 -10.30 11.69 -1.91
N PHE A 139 -9.75 10.72 -1.18
CA PHE A 139 -8.50 10.05 -1.55
C PHE A 139 -8.68 9.22 -2.84
N ASP A 140 -9.72 8.41 -2.90
CA ASP A 140 -10.03 7.61 -4.09
C ASP A 140 -10.37 8.47 -5.31
N ASP A 141 -11.24 9.49 -5.12
CA ASP A 141 -11.62 10.40 -6.20
C ASP A 141 -10.43 11.25 -6.68
N PHE A 142 -9.45 11.53 -5.80
CA PHE A 142 -8.22 12.22 -6.19
C PHE A 142 -7.27 11.32 -6.99
N GLU A 143 -7.15 10.05 -6.64
CA GLU A 143 -6.41 9.08 -7.44
C GLU A 143 -7.02 8.92 -8.84
N ASP A 144 -8.36 8.85 -8.96
CA ASP A 144 -9.04 8.83 -10.25
C ASP A 144 -8.81 10.12 -11.05
N LEU A 145 -8.73 11.27 -10.39
CA LEU A 145 -8.44 12.54 -11.03
C LEU A 145 -7.00 12.59 -11.59
N VAL A 146 -6.01 12.17 -10.80
CA VAL A 146 -4.58 12.18 -11.19
C VAL A 146 -4.31 11.15 -12.27
N PHE A 147 -4.84 9.94 -12.11
CA PHE A 147 -4.63 8.82 -13.03
C PHE A 147 -5.81 8.61 -13.99
N ALA A 148 -6.45 9.71 -14.42
CA ALA A 148 -7.67 9.65 -15.21
C ALA A 148 -7.53 8.81 -16.47
N GLY A 149 -8.42 7.80 -16.60
CA GLY A 149 -8.39 6.86 -17.71
C GLY A 149 -7.37 5.73 -17.60
N HIS A 150 -6.50 5.78 -16.60
CA HIS A 150 -5.51 4.73 -16.33
C HIS A 150 -6.01 3.78 -15.22
N PRO A 151 -5.62 2.48 -15.23
CA PRO A 151 -6.03 1.52 -14.20
C PRO A 151 -5.69 1.91 -12.75
N LEU A 152 -4.63 2.68 -12.50
CA LEU A 152 -4.29 3.20 -11.16
C LEU A 152 -5.37 4.13 -10.57
N GLY A 153 -6.16 4.82 -11.40
CA GLY A 153 -7.24 5.69 -10.95
C GLY A 153 -8.49 4.95 -10.49
N LYS A 154 -8.63 3.65 -10.81
CA LYS A 154 -9.82 2.89 -10.44
C LYS A 154 -9.93 2.73 -8.91
N ASN A 155 -11.16 2.90 -8.38
CA ASN A 155 -11.45 2.65 -6.97
C ASN A 155 -11.21 1.19 -6.59
N ILE A 156 -10.56 0.94 -5.46
CA ILE A 156 -10.23 -0.42 -4.98
C ILE A 156 -11.48 -1.25 -4.73
N LEU A 157 -12.54 -0.64 -4.20
CA LEU A 157 -13.82 -1.31 -3.94
C LEU A 157 -14.61 -1.61 -5.22
N GLY A 158 -14.22 -1.01 -6.34
CA GLY A 158 -15.02 -1.04 -7.56
C GLY A 158 -16.26 -0.16 -7.48
N THR A 159 -17.33 -0.58 -8.16
CA THR A 159 -18.63 0.12 -8.19
C THR A 159 -19.76 -0.83 -7.77
N THR A 160 -20.88 -0.25 -7.30
CA THR A 160 -22.09 -1.03 -7.02
C THR A 160 -22.50 -1.94 -8.19
N ALA A 161 -22.34 -1.45 -9.44
CA ALA A 161 -22.68 -2.21 -10.64
C ALA A 161 -21.67 -3.34 -10.94
N SER A 162 -20.37 -3.12 -10.73
CA SER A 162 -19.34 -4.15 -10.94
C SER A 162 -19.46 -5.25 -9.89
N VAL A 163 -19.59 -4.89 -8.60
CA VAL A 163 -19.71 -5.87 -7.49
C VAL A 163 -20.93 -6.78 -7.68
N ARG A 164 -22.10 -6.24 -8.05
CA ARG A 164 -23.30 -7.06 -8.32
C ARG A 164 -23.12 -8.07 -9.46
N ARG A 165 -22.25 -7.78 -10.42
CA ARG A 165 -21.97 -8.66 -11.58
C ARG A 165 -20.83 -9.64 -11.36
N MET A 166 -20.09 -9.55 -10.25
CA MET A 166 -18.99 -10.47 -9.96
C MET A 166 -19.47 -11.91 -9.90
N ARG A 167 -18.70 -12.80 -10.52
CA ARG A 167 -18.95 -14.23 -10.59
C ARG A 167 -17.69 -15.00 -10.27
N ARG A 168 -17.87 -16.24 -9.86
CA ARG A 168 -16.78 -17.15 -9.51
C ARG A 168 -15.77 -17.32 -10.66
N GLU A 169 -16.25 -17.42 -11.90
CA GLU A 169 -15.42 -17.55 -13.08
C GLU A 169 -14.45 -16.39 -13.26
N ALA A 170 -14.93 -15.15 -13.02
CA ALA A 170 -14.10 -13.96 -13.09
C ALA A 170 -12.98 -13.96 -12.02
N ILE A 171 -13.29 -14.43 -10.80
CA ILE A 171 -12.30 -14.60 -9.74
C ILE A 171 -11.20 -15.59 -10.17
N LEU A 172 -11.61 -16.77 -10.66
CA LEU A 172 -10.68 -17.80 -11.10
C LEU A 172 -9.83 -17.35 -12.30
N GLU A 173 -10.43 -16.60 -13.24
CA GLU A 173 -9.72 -16.01 -14.35
C GLU A 173 -8.68 -14.99 -13.88
N PHE A 174 -9.05 -14.07 -13.00
CA PHE A 174 -8.15 -13.05 -12.43
C PHE A 174 -6.97 -13.71 -11.71
N ILE A 175 -7.22 -14.70 -10.85
CA ILE A 175 -6.19 -15.45 -10.14
C ILE A 175 -5.29 -16.18 -11.15
N GLY A 176 -5.85 -16.86 -12.13
CA GLY A 176 -5.10 -17.60 -13.15
C GLY A 176 -4.19 -16.71 -14.00
N GLN A 177 -4.59 -15.47 -14.25
CA GLN A 177 -3.82 -14.51 -15.04
C GLN A 177 -2.75 -13.77 -14.21
N ASN A 178 -3.01 -13.53 -12.93
CA ASN A 178 -2.21 -12.60 -12.13
C ASN A 178 -1.38 -13.27 -11.02
N TYR A 179 -1.81 -14.42 -10.48
CA TYR A 179 -1.09 -15.13 -9.41
C TYR A 179 -0.06 -16.09 -10.06
N THR A 180 0.90 -15.48 -10.76
CA THR A 180 1.94 -16.18 -11.50
C THR A 180 3.23 -16.26 -10.71
N LEU A 181 4.14 -17.13 -11.08
CA LEU A 181 5.39 -17.40 -10.37
C LEU A 181 6.22 -16.13 -10.12
N ASP A 182 6.34 -15.26 -11.12
CA ASP A 182 7.09 -14.02 -11.02
C ASP A 182 6.37 -12.93 -10.16
N ASN A 183 5.09 -13.12 -9.90
CA ASN A 183 4.29 -12.18 -9.14
C ASN A 183 4.09 -12.59 -7.67
N VAL A 184 4.63 -13.72 -7.22
CA VAL A 184 4.38 -14.24 -5.87
C VAL A 184 5.66 -14.34 -5.07
N VAL A 185 5.60 -13.89 -3.83
CA VAL A 185 6.66 -14.01 -2.82
C VAL A 185 6.07 -14.52 -1.52
N LEU A 186 6.73 -15.51 -0.93
CA LEU A 186 6.52 -15.92 0.45
C LEU A 186 7.40 -15.07 1.34
N SER A 187 6.84 -14.43 2.35
CA SER A 187 7.59 -13.59 3.30
C SER A 187 7.39 -14.09 4.72
N SER A 188 8.46 -14.05 5.52
CA SER A 188 8.40 -14.48 6.91
C SER A 188 9.38 -13.72 7.79
N VAL A 189 8.92 -13.36 8.99
CA VAL A 189 9.76 -12.87 10.09
C VAL A 189 9.39 -13.67 11.35
N GLY A 190 10.36 -14.32 11.99
CA GLY A 190 10.06 -15.07 13.20
C GLY A 190 11.10 -16.10 13.63
N LYS A 191 10.79 -16.80 14.73
CA LYS A 191 11.68 -17.73 15.39
C LYS A 191 11.65 -19.13 14.76
N ILE A 192 12.23 -19.24 13.58
CA ILE A 192 12.44 -20.50 12.88
C ILE A 192 13.75 -20.43 12.10
N LYS A 193 14.53 -21.50 12.05
CA LYS A 193 15.72 -21.58 11.22
C LYS A 193 15.33 -21.61 9.75
N THR A 194 16.03 -20.84 8.92
CA THR A 194 15.79 -20.72 7.48
C THR A 194 15.64 -22.08 6.80
N ASP A 195 16.55 -23.02 7.03
CA ASP A 195 16.48 -24.37 6.44
C ASP A 195 15.21 -25.15 6.83
N ARG A 196 14.71 -24.93 8.05
CA ARG A 196 13.48 -25.55 8.51
C ARG A 196 12.27 -24.94 7.82
N LEU A 197 12.24 -23.61 7.66
CA LEU A 197 11.18 -22.91 6.93
C LEU A 197 11.17 -23.32 5.47
N VAL A 198 12.33 -23.37 4.81
CA VAL A 198 12.44 -23.84 3.42
C VAL A 198 11.84 -25.24 3.27
N ARG A 199 12.17 -26.19 4.17
CA ARG A 199 11.56 -27.53 4.12
C ARG A 199 10.04 -27.53 4.29
N LEU A 200 9.49 -26.63 5.11
CA LEU A 200 8.05 -26.48 5.25
C LEU A 200 7.43 -25.89 3.98
N CYS A 201 8.02 -24.85 3.42
CA CYS A 201 7.56 -24.25 2.18
C CYS A 201 7.66 -25.24 1.00
N GLU A 202 8.75 -25.99 0.89
CA GLU A 202 8.89 -27.06 -0.12
C GLU A 202 7.81 -28.14 0.00
N ARG A 203 7.45 -28.50 1.25
CA ARG A 203 6.43 -29.50 1.50
C ARG A 203 5.04 -29.07 1.06
N TYR A 204 4.68 -27.80 1.27
CA TYR A 204 3.31 -27.31 1.09
C TYR A 204 3.12 -26.49 -0.19
N PHE A 205 4.14 -25.75 -0.61
CA PHE A 205 4.10 -24.91 -1.82
C PHE A 205 4.88 -25.51 -2.97
N GLY A 206 6.00 -26.21 -2.71
CA GLY A 206 6.95 -26.65 -3.73
C GLY A 206 6.45 -27.75 -4.68
N GLY A 207 5.36 -28.46 -4.32
CA GLY A 207 4.74 -29.47 -5.16
C GLY A 207 3.67 -28.94 -6.13
N GLU A 208 3.28 -27.68 -6.00
CA GLU A 208 2.23 -27.08 -6.82
C GLU A 208 2.80 -26.40 -8.07
N THR A 209 2.06 -26.48 -9.15
CA THR A 209 2.41 -25.81 -10.40
C THR A 209 1.79 -24.41 -10.42
N ILE A 210 2.62 -23.39 -10.59
CA ILE A 210 2.19 -22.01 -10.72
C ILE A 210 2.44 -21.57 -12.16
N PRO A 211 1.46 -20.93 -12.82
CA PRO A 211 1.68 -20.38 -14.16
C PRO A 211 2.86 -19.42 -14.18
N ASN A 212 3.64 -19.43 -15.23
CA ASN A 212 4.73 -18.47 -15.46
C ASN A 212 4.43 -17.65 -16.73
N THR A 213 3.33 -16.92 -16.69
CA THR A 213 2.93 -16.05 -17.82
C THR A 213 3.34 -14.62 -17.46
N PRO A 214 4.23 -14.00 -18.24
CA PRO A 214 4.59 -12.60 -18.02
C PRO A 214 3.36 -11.70 -18.11
N ARG A 215 3.17 -10.83 -17.14
CA ARG A 215 2.16 -9.80 -17.17
C ARG A 215 2.81 -8.46 -17.51
N LEU A 216 2.20 -7.74 -18.45
CA LEU A 216 2.62 -6.38 -18.79
C LEU A 216 1.56 -5.40 -18.27
N ARG A 217 1.93 -4.56 -17.32
CA ARG A 217 1.14 -3.38 -16.92
C ARG A 217 1.31 -2.29 -17.97
N GLN A 218 0.21 -1.61 -18.30
CA GLN A 218 0.28 -0.40 -19.10
C GLN A 218 1.01 0.67 -18.28
N PRO A 219 2.11 1.27 -18.81
CA PRO A 219 2.79 2.37 -18.14
C PRO A 219 1.91 3.61 -18.05
N PHE A 220 2.04 4.35 -16.95
CA PHE A 220 1.39 5.66 -16.83
C PHE A 220 2.24 6.74 -17.52
N THR A 221 1.73 7.34 -18.59
CA THR A 221 2.47 8.33 -19.39
C THR A 221 1.72 9.64 -19.59
N ASP A 222 0.39 9.60 -19.61
CA ASP A 222 -0.46 10.74 -19.97
C ASP A 222 -0.99 11.44 -18.71
N TYR A 223 -0.34 12.53 -18.33
CA TYR A 223 -0.73 13.35 -17.20
C TYR A 223 -1.12 14.76 -17.63
N THR A 224 -2.27 15.22 -17.16
CA THR A 224 -2.73 16.59 -17.34
C THR A 224 -3.29 17.11 -16.03
N PRO A 225 -2.75 18.21 -15.46
CA PRO A 225 -3.29 18.85 -14.27
C PRO A 225 -4.75 19.26 -14.46
N ARG A 226 -5.56 19.04 -13.43
CA ARG A 226 -7.01 19.38 -13.45
C ARG A 226 -7.42 19.96 -12.10
N GLU A 227 -8.38 20.86 -12.11
CA GLU A 227 -9.02 21.36 -10.90
C GLU A 227 -10.51 21.01 -10.94
N VAL A 228 -10.99 20.34 -9.87
CA VAL A 228 -12.38 19.89 -9.74
C VAL A 228 -12.91 20.29 -8.37
N SER A 229 -14.10 20.88 -8.37
CA SER A 229 -14.84 21.24 -7.14
C SER A 229 -16.20 20.58 -7.14
N VAL A 230 -16.54 19.86 -6.08
CA VAL A 230 -17.80 19.17 -5.90
C VAL A 230 -18.44 19.60 -4.60
N HIS A 231 -19.74 19.90 -4.61
CA HIS A 231 -20.48 20.15 -3.37
C HIS A 231 -20.90 18.82 -2.75
N LYS A 232 -20.53 18.61 -1.50
CA LYS A 232 -20.92 17.45 -0.68
C LYS A 232 -21.73 17.91 0.53
N LYS A 233 -22.53 17.01 1.09
CA LYS A 233 -23.26 17.25 2.34
C LYS A 233 -22.36 16.93 3.54
N ASN A 234 -21.37 17.76 3.81
CA ASN A 234 -20.42 17.62 4.91
C ASN A 234 -20.23 18.97 5.63
N ALA A 235 -19.80 18.91 6.87
CA ALA A 235 -19.56 20.09 7.70
C ALA A 235 -18.25 20.82 7.34
N GLN A 236 -17.27 20.10 6.80
CA GLN A 236 -15.95 20.63 6.49
C GLN A 236 -15.69 20.57 4.98
N THR A 237 -14.91 21.52 4.49
CA THR A 237 -14.32 21.43 3.16
C THR A 237 -13.08 20.58 3.23
N ASN A 238 -13.02 19.56 2.37
CA ASN A 238 -11.86 18.70 2.21
C ASN A 238 -11.18 19.04 0.88
N VAL A 239 -9.88 19.18 0.89
CA VAL A 239 -9.08 19.52 -0.29
C VAL A 239 -7.91 18.58 -0.42
N MET A 240 -7.71 18.08 -1.64
CA MET A 240 -6.49 17.39 -2.05
C MET A 240 -5.82 18.12 -3.20
N LEU A 241 -4.50 18.20 -3.15
CA LEU A 241 -3.68 18.73 -4.24
C LEU A 241 -2.40 17.91 -4.38
N GLY A 242 -1.94 17.70 -5.62
CA GLY A 242 -0.74 16.88 -5.86
C GLY A 242 -0.62 16.46 -7.32
N CYS A 243 0.34 15.60 -7.59
CA CYS A 243 0.72 15.19 -8.93
C CYS A 243 1.39 13.81 -8.93
N PRO A 244 1.63 13.19 -10.10
CA PRO A 244 2.49 12.03 -10.21
C PRO A 244 3.88 12.30 -9.65
N ALA A 245 4.50 11.27 -9.07
CA ALA A 245 5.81 11.34 -8.45
C ALA A 245 6.68 10.14 -8.86
N TYR A 246 7.78 9.91 -8.16
CA TYR A 246 8.76 8.87 -8.49
C TYR A 246 8.24 7.45 -8.24
N SER A 247 8.64 6.54 -9.10
CA SER A 247 8.36 5.11 -8.96
C SER A 247 9.22 4.46 -7.87
N ILE A 248 8.90 3.20 -7.54
CA ILE A 248 9.70 2.40 -6.58
C ILE A 248 11.15 2.16 -7.05
N ARG A 249 11.41 2.25 -8.36
CA ARG A 249 12.73 2.02 -8.98
C ARG A 249 13.54 3.28 -9.19
N ASP A 250 12.99 4.45 -8.89
CA ASP A 250 13.65 5.73 -9.13
C ASP A 250 14.62 6.07 -7.99
N ASP A 251 15.85 6.45 -8.34
CA ASP A 251 16.88 6.84 -7.37
C ASP A 251 16.49 8.09 -6.57
N LYS A 252 15.59 8.94 -7.11
CA LYS A 252 15.08 10.13 -6.43
C LYS A 252 13.99 9.83 -5.40
N ARG A 253 13.56 8.57 -5.29
CA ARG A 253 12.54 8.12 -4.35
C ARG A 253 12.91 8.42 -2.89
N VAL A 254 14.14 8.11 -2.48
CA VAL A 254 14.58 8.31 -1.08
C VAL A 254 14.72 9.79 -0.72
N PRO A 255 15.37 10.66 -1.52
CA PRO A 255 15.33 12.11 -1.31
C PRO A 255 13.91 12.67 -1.22
N PHE A 256 12.99 12.21 -2.08
CA PHE A 256 11.61 12.68 -2.06
C PHE A 256 10.81 12.17 -0.85
N LEU A 257 11.03 10.94 -0.42
CA LEU A 257 10.45 10.40 0.83
C LEU A 257 10.86 11.27 2.03
N LEU A 258 12.14 11.64 2.13
CA LEU A 258 12.63 12.53 3.19
C LEU A 258 12.00 13.92 3.11
N LEU A 259 11.86 14.48 1.91
CA LEU A 259 11.20 15.77 1.69
C LEU A 259 9.73 15.73 2.09
N ASN A 260 8.99 14.69 1.67
CA ASN A 260 7.59 14.51 2.03
C ASN A 260 7.41 14.39 3.54
N ASN A 261 8.26 13.60 4.21
CA ASN A 261 8.19 13.46 5.66
C ASN A 261 8.43 14.80 6.39
N LEU A 262 9.37 15.63 5.93
CA LEU A 262 9.61 16.96 6.46
C LEU A 262 8.42 17.89 6.20
N LEU A 263 7.79 17.81 5.03
CA LEU A 263 6.70 18.69 4.61
C LEU A 263 5.43 18.44 5.42
N GLY A 264 4.90 17.22 5.40
CA GLY A 264 3.60 16.91 6.01
C GLY A 264 3.44 15.43 6.40
N GLY A 265 4.54 14.69 6.65
CA GLY A 265 4.49 13.30 7.13
C GLY A 265 3.87 13.16 8.54
N GLN A 266 4.05 12.02 9.18
CA GLN A 266 3.34 11.63 10.41
C GLN A 266 3.63 12.49 11.66
N GLY A 267 4.62 13.39 11.63
CA GLY A 267 5.00 14.18 12.80
C GLY A 267 4.17 15.46 12.97
N MET A 268 3.80 15.81 14.21
CA MET A 268 3.16 17.11 14.51
C MET A 268 4.07 18.32 14.25
N ASN A 269 5.38 18.09 14.19
CA ASN A 269 6.40 19.12 13.92
C ASN A 269 6.71 19.31 12.42
N THR A 270 5.94 18.69 11.53
CA THR A 270 6.08 18.89 10.08
C THR A 270 5.75 20.34 9.69
N ARG A 271 6.28 20.80 8.56
CA ARG A 271 6.16 22.20 8.15
C ARG A 271 4.72 22.64 7.93
N LEU A 272 3.90 21.79 7.31
CA LEU A 272 2.49 22.06 7.08
C LEU A 272 1.71 22.05 8.40
N ASN A 273 1.93 21.05 9.26
CA ASN A 273 1.24 20.96 10.53
C ASN A 273 1.54 22.18 11.42
N LEU A 274 2.82 22.53 11.58
CA LEU A 274 3.21 23.74 12.33
C LEU A 274 2.65 25.04 11.72
N GLY A 275 2.62 25.13 10.38
CA GLY A 275 2.18 26.35 9.69
C GLY A 275 0.66 26.57 9.72
N ILE A 276 -0.11 25.51 9.63
CA ILE A 276 -1.57 25.54 9.45
C ILE A 276 -2.31 25.22 10.74
N ARG A 277 -1.97 24.10 11.38
CA ARG A 277 -2.67 23.63 12.58
C ARG A 277 -2.15 24.32 13.84
N GLU A 278 -0.88 24.17 14.17
CA GLU A 278 -0.34 24.58 15.47
C GLU A 278 -0.28 26.10 15.64
N LYS A 279 0.19 26.83 14.63
CA LYS A 279 0.37 28.29 14.73
C LYS A 279 -0.88 29.09 14.41
N LYS A 280 -1.78 28.57 13.59
CA LYS A 280 -2.91 29.34 13.06
C LYS A 280 -4.27 28.74 13.35
N GLY A 281 -4.37 27.45 13.69
CA GLY A 281 -5.63 26.75 13.94
C GLY A 281 -6.58 26.72 12.74
N LEU A 282 -6.05 26.73 11.50
CA LEU A 282 -6.86 26.85 10.30
C LEU A 282 -7.48 25.52 9.85
N ALA A 283 -6.82 24.41 10.14
CA ALA A 283 -7.29 23.07 9.82
C ALA A 283 -7.02 22.12 10.96
N TYR A 284 -7.90 21.14 11.15
CA TYR A 284 -7.70 20.08 12.15
C TYR A 284 -6.75 18.99 11.61
N THR A 285 -6.92 18.63 10.36
CA THR A 285 -6.07 17.63 9.68
C THR A 285 -5.35 18.28 8.51
N ILE A 286 -4.07 18.07 8.44
CA ILE A 286 -3.19 18.43 7.33
C ILE A 286 -2.06 17.42 7.24
N GLU A 287 -1.88 16.83 6.08
CA GLU A 287 -0.84 15.83 5.83
C GLU A 287 -0.36 15.86 4.38
N SER A 288 0.82 15.32 4.14
CA SER A 288 1.29 15.00 2.80
C SER A 288 1.69 13.53 2.72
N ASN A 289 1.27 12.88 1.64
CA ASN A 289 1.50 11.48 1.39
C ASN A 289 2.26 11.29 0.08
N TYR A 290 3.15 10.32 0.08
CA TYR A 290 3.86 9.86 -1.11
C TYR A 290 3.76 8.34 -1.20
N THR A 291 3.13 7.87 -2.27
CA THR A 291 3.02 6.45 -2.61
C THR A 291 3.80 6.17 -3.88
N SER A 292 4.73 5.21 -3.85
CA SER A 292 5.45 4.75 -5.04
C SER A 292 4.77 3.52 -5.62
N PHE A 293 4.55 3.53 -6.94
CA PHE A 293 4.07 2.40 -7.74
C PHE A 293 5.22 1.82 -8.57
N SER A 294 4.95 0.75 -9.30
CA SER A 294 5.98 0.04 -10.08
C SER A 294 6.65 0.88 -11.17
N ASP A 295 5.95 1.86 -11.76
CA ASP A 295 6.40 2.70 -12.88
C ASP A 295 6.16 4.21 -12.69
N THR A 296 5.45 4.60 -11.64
CA THR A 296 5.14 5.99 -11.27
C THR A 296 5.01 6.11 -9.76
N GLY A 297 4.57 7.24 -9.27
CA GLY A 297 4.15 7.46 -7.89
C GLY A 297 3.04 8.50 -7.81
N LEU A 298 2.53 8.73 -6.62
CA LEU A 298 1.57 9.77 -6.30
C LEU A 298 2.07 10.59 -5.11
N PHE A 299 2.19 11.90 -5.30
CA PHE A 299 2.33 12.87 -4.23
C PHE A 299 1.01 13.59 -4.02
N ALA A 300 0.55 13.68 -2.79
CA ALA A 300 -0.67 14.38 -2.43
C ALA A 300 -0.53 15.12 -1.11
N ILE A 301 -1.14 16.30 -1.01
CA ILE A 301 -1.38 17.04 0.23
C ILE A 301 -2.88 17.02 0.46
N TYR A 302 -3.31 16.62 1.65
CA TYR A 302 -4.70 16.65 2.10
C TYR A 302 -4.87 17.62 3.26
N PHE A 303 -5.97 18.37 3.28
CA PHE A 303 -6.41 19.09 4.46
C PHE A 303 -7.93 19.19 4.56
N GLY A 304 -8.43 19.17 5.82
CA GLY A 304 -9.82 19.40 6.15
C GLY A 304 -9.97 20.67 6.99
N CYS A 305 -10.79 21.62 6.55
CA CYS A 305 -11.00 22.90 7.22
C CYS A 305 -12.42 23.45 7.06
N GLU A 306 -12.76 24.51 7.79
CA GLU A 306 -13.91 25.33 7.51
C GLU A 306 -13.74 26.05 6.16
N GLU A 307 -14.83 26.24 5.37
CA GLU A 307 -14.71 26.84 4.02
C GLU A 307 -14.06 28.21 4.01
N TYR A 308 -14.32 29.04 5.01
CA TYR A 308 -13.72 30.38 5.12
C TYR A 308 -12.21 30.38 5.42
N HIS A 309 -11.64 29.25 5.90
CA HIS A 309 -10.20 29.08 6.09
C HIS A 309 -9.48 28.48 4.87
N ARG A 310 -10.21 27.93 3.92
CA ARG A 310 -9.65 27.20 2.76
C ARG A 310 -8.59 28.00 2.00
N GLN A 311 -8.89 29.26 1.71
CA GLN A 311 -7.97 30.11 0.97
C GLN A 311 -6.67 30.36 1.74
N GLN A 312 -6.77 30.58 3.05
CA GLN A 312 -5.60 30.79 3.91
C GLN A 312 -4.75 29.51 4.04
N CYS A 313 -5.38 28.34 4.10
CA CYS A 313 -4.65 27.06 4.07
C CYS A 313 -3.85 26.91 2.78
N MET A 314 -4.49 27.15 1.61
CA MET A 314 -3.84 27.11 0.29
C MET A 314 -2.65 28.07 0.23
N GLU A 315 -2.80 29.31 0.69
CA GLU A 315 -1.71 30.30 0.70
C GLU A 315 -0.50 29.85 1.54
N VAL A 316 -0.76 29.26 2.71
CA VAL A 316 0.31 28.72 3.57
C VAL A 316 1.00 27.55 2.91
N ILE A 317 0.25 26.61 2.30
CA ILE A 317 0.80 25.48 1.57
C ILE A 317 1.69 25.98 0.44
N LEU A 318 1.16 26.79 -0.46
CA LEU A 318 1.90 27.31 -1.63
C LEU A 318 3.15 28.10 -1.22
N LYS A 319 3.08 28.87 -0.14
CA LYS A 319 4.25 29.58 0.39
C LYS A 319 5.33 28.60 0.89
N GLU A 320 4.96 27.52 1.56
CA GLU A 320 5.94 26.55 2.05
C GLU A 320 6.53 25.72 0.91
N LEU A 321 5.73 25.33 -0.09
CA LEU A 321 6.23 24.68 -1.32
C LEU A 321 7.23 25.57 -2.07
N LYS A 322 6.91 26.86 -2.23
CA LYS A 322 7.82 27.84 -2.84
C LYS A 322 9.13 27.92 -2.06
N ARG A 323 9.07 28.01 -0.74
CA ARG A 323 10.25 28.08 0.13
C ARG A 323 11.18 26.86 -0.03
N LEU A 324 10.60 25.66 -0.16
CA LEU A 324 11.35 24.41 -0.35
C LEU A 324 12.00 24.33 -1.74
N ARG A 325 11.39 24.93 -2.76
CA ARG A 325 11.94 25.00 -4.11
C ARG A 325 13.04 26.06 -4.28
N GLU A 326 12.96 27.15 -3.53
CA GLU A 326 13.89 28.29 -3.69
C GLU A 326 15.08 28.20 -2.74
N ASN A 327 14.97 27.47 -1.63
CA ASN A 327 16.00 27.47 -0.60
C ASN A 327 16.40 26.05 -0.21
N ALA A 328 17.66 25.71 -0.39
CA ALA A 328 18.22 24.47 0.13
C ALA A 328 18.05 24.39 1.64
N LEU A 329 17.89 23.17 2.16
CA LEU A 329 17.85 22.94 3.60
C LEU A 329 19.19 23.29 4.24
N GLY A 330 19.15 24.06 5.33
CA GLY A 330 20.35 24.27 6.14
C GLY A 330 20.80 22.99 6.83
N THR A 331 22.09 22.91 7.19
CA THR A 331 22.71 21.71 7.78
C THR A 331 21.90 21.12 8.93
N MET A 332 21.46 21.94 9.90
CA MET A 332 20.69 21.44 11.04
C MET A 332 19.27 20.99 10.65
N GLN A 333 18.64 21.63 9.67
CA GLN A 333 17.33 21.23 9.17
C GLN A 333 17.39 19.84 8.53
N LEU A 334 18.36 19.62 7.65
CA LEU A 334 18.60 18.33 7.01
C LEU A 334 18.94 17.24 8.04
N TYR A 335 19.80 17.55 9.00
CA TYR A 335 20.18 16.63 10.08
C TYR A 335 18.95 16.15 10.87
N TYR A 336 18.10 17.08 11.33
CA TYR A 336 16.89 16.70 12.08
C TYR A 336 15.85 15.99 11.23
N ALA A 337 15.68 16.36 9.95
CA ALA A 337 14.79 15.66 9.03
C ALA A 337 15.19 14.19 8.86
N LYS A 338 16.50 13.91 8.65
CA LYS A 338 17.03 12.55 8.58
C LYS A 338 16.83 11.79 9.88
N LYS A 339 17.19 12.38 11.03
CA LYS A 339 17.00 11.77 12.34
C LYS A 339 15.55 11.40 12.61
N GLN A 340 14.61 12.26 12.23
CA GLN A 340 13.19 12.01 12.40
C GLN A 340 12.73 10.83 11.54
N LEU A 341 13.05 10.80 10.26
CA LEU A 341 12.67 9.71 9.37
C LEU A 341 13.28 8.38 9.80
N VAL A 342 14.58 8.36 10.11
CA VAL A 342 15.28 7.16 10.63
C VAL A 342 14.61 6.64 11.90
N GLY A 343 14.29 7.53 12.85
CA GLY A 343 13.61 7.15 14.07
C GLY A 343 12.21 6.57 13.82
N GLN A 344 11.44 7.16 12.92
CA GLN A 344 10.12 6.67 12.54
C GLN A 344 10.19 5.29 11.87
N ILE A 345 11.14 5.07 10.97
CA ILE A 345 11.38 3.76 10.33
C ILE A 345 11.76 2.72 11.39
N ALA A 346 12.67 3.05 12.30
CA ALA A 346 13.07 2.14 13.36
C ALA A 346 11.90 1.74 14.26
N LEU A 347 11.07 2.70 14.67
CA LEU A 347 9.86 2.44 15.47
C LEU A 347 8.82 1.61 14.71
N SER A 348 8.61 1.89 13.42
CA SER A 348 7.68 1.10 12.59
C SER A 348 8.12 -0.36 12.44
N ASN A 349 9.42 -0.59 12.31
CA ASN A 349 9.99 -1.95 12.18
C ASN A 349 10.08 -2.73 13.50
N GLU A 350 9.81 -2.10 14.66
CA GLU A 350 9.65 -2.84 15.92
C GLU A 350 8.46 -3.81 15.85
N ALA A 351 7.43 -3.45 15.09
CA ALA A 351 6.33 -4.36 14.74
C ALA A 351 6.80 -5.33 13.63
N GLN A 352 7.16 -6.57 14.01
CA GLN A 352 7.69 -7.59 13.10
C GLN A 352 6.74 -7.94 11.94
N LEU A 353 5.43 -7.70 12.09
CA LEU A 353 4.47 -7.81 10.99
C LEU A 353 4.78 -6.80 9.88
N ASN A 354 5.02 -5.53 10.25
CA ASN A 354 5.38 -4.50 9.27
C ASN A 354 6.69 -4.85 8.55
N GLU A 355 7.65 -5.38 9.27
CA GLU A 355 8.91 -5.84 8.69
C GLU A 355 8.69 -6.99 7.71
N MET A 356 7.86 -7.97 8.06
CA MET A 356 7.50 -9.10 7.17
C MET A 356 6.85 -8.61 5.88
N LEU A 357 5.92 -7.66 5.98
CA LEU A 357 5.24 -7.06 4.82
C LEU A 357 6.22 -6.24 3.97
N ALA A 358 7.08 -5.43 4.59
CA ALA A 358 8.08 -4.62 3.88
C ALA A 358 9.11 -5.49 3.14
N LEU A 359 9.61 -6.55 3.77
CA LEU A 359 10.50 -7.52 3.12
C LEU A 359 9.82 -8.17 1.91
N GLY A 360 8.58 -8.63 2.07
CA GLY A 360 7.81 -9.25 1.01
C GLY A 360 7.52 -8.28 -0.15
N HIS A 361 7.07 -7.06 0.17
CA HIS A 361 6.84 -6.00 -0.81
C HIS A 361 8.11 -5.70 -1.63
N THR A 362 9.24 -5.48 -0.97
CA THR A 362 10.49 -5.20 -1.68
C THR A 362 10.94 -6.40 -2.53
N ALA A 363 10.78 -7.63 -2.03
CA ALA A 363 11.13 -8.85 -2.77
C ALA A 363 10.21 -9.12 -3.99
N LEU A 364 9.05 -8.46 -4.10
CA LEU A 364 8.25 -8.50 -5.34
C LEU A 364 8.95 -7.81 -6.51
N PHE A 365 9.79 -6.80 -6.23
CA PHE A 365 10.43 -5.96 -7.25
C PHE A 365 11.94 -6.20 -7.37
N PHE A 366 12.60 -6.73 -6.34
CA PHE A 366 14.05 -6.88 -6.25
C PHE A 366 14.44 -8.27 -5.76
N GLU A 367 15.57 -8.79 -6.25
CA GLU A 367 16.13 -10.09 -5.83
C GLU A 367 16.96 -9.98 -4.52
N GLU A 368 17.43 -8.80 -4.19
CA GLU A 368 18.10 -8.49 -2.93
C GLU A 368 17.30 -7.39 -2.23
N VAL A 369 17.07 -7.56 -0.95
CA VAL A 369 16.30 -6.63 -0.12
C VAL A 369 17.21 -6.05 0.94
N ASP A 370 17.32 -4.73 0.95
CA ASP A 370 18.16 -4.01 1.90
C ASP A 370 17.74 -4.28 3.34
N THR A 371 18.72 -4.37 4.20
CA THR A 371 18.48 -4.34 5.63
C THR A 371 18.06 -2.94 6.07
N ILE A 372 17.47 -2.84 7.25
CA ILE A 372 17.14 -1.54 7.85
C ILE A 372 18.37 -0.62 7.95
N GLU A 373 19.54 -1.19 8.25
CA GLU A 373 20.79 -0.44 8.35
C GLU A 373 21.25 0.08 6.97
N GLU A 374 20.98 -0.63 5.89
CA GLU A 374 21.24 -0.20 4.52
C GLU A 374 20.30 0.93 4.11
N SER A 375 19.00 0.79 4.37
CA SER A 375 18.01 1.84 4.15
C SER A 375 18.29 3.11 4.97
N ILE A 376 18.75 2.96 6.23
CA ILE A 376 19.19 4.09 7.06
C ILE A 376 20.38 4.80 6.42
N ARG A 377 21.38 4.05 5.93
CA ARG A 377 22.54 4.66 5.25
C ARG A 377 22.17 5.42 3.99
N GLU A 378 21.21 4.94 3.22
CA GLU A 378 20.68 5.68 2.07
C GLU A 378 20.06 7.02 2.49
N ILE A 379 19.24 7.02 3.53
CA ILE A 379 18.64 8.25 4.07
C ILE A 379 19.73 9.20 4.59
N GLU A 380 20.73 8.68 5.30
CA GLU A 380 21.82 9.47 5.82
C GLU A 380 22.72 10.05 4.73
N ALA A 381 22.80 9.41 3.57
CA ALA A 381 23.56 9.90 2.41
C ALA A 381 22.85 11.03 1.64
N VAL A 382 21.53 11.22 1.81
CA VAL A 382 20.76 12.27 1.09
C VAL A 382 21.36 13.66 1.36
N THR A 383 21.54 14.45 0.32
CA THR A 383 22.10 15.81 0.39
C THR A 383 21.03 16.90 0.30
N ALA A 384 21.35 18.11 0.76
CA ALA A 384 20.45 19.27 0.61
C ALA A 384 20.21 19.62 -0.86
N SER A 385 21.16 19.36 -1.75
CA SER A 385 21.03 19.56 -3.20
C SER A 385 20.01 18.59 -3.80
N GLN A 386 20.04 17.30 -3.43
CA GLN A 386 19.05 16.32 -3.88
C GLN A 386 17.63 16.67 -3.39
N ILE A 387 17.49 17.16 -2.15
CA ILE A 387 16.19 17.63 -1.65
C ILE A 387 15.69 18.83 -2.46
N LEU A 388 16.56 19.80 -2.77
CA LEU A 388 16.21 20.95 -3.58
C LEU A 388 15.83 20.55 -5.02
N GLU A 389 16.54 19.59 -5.61
CA GLU A 389 16.25 19.05 -6.92
C GLU A 389 14.86 18.43 -6.99
N VAL A 390 14.56 17.45 -6.11
CA VAL A 390 13.24 16.80 -6.08
C VAL A 390 12.11 17.76 -5.71
N ALA A 391 12.38 18.77 -4.88
CA ALA A 391 11.41 19.82 -4.58
C ALA A 391 11.05 20.63 -5.84
N ASN A 392 12.03 20.97 -6.68
CA ASN A 392 11.80 21.71 -7.94
C ASN A 392 11.11 20.85 -9.00
N GLU A 393 11.29 19.53 -9.00
CA GLU A 393 10.62 18.65 -9.95
C GLU A 393 9.16 18.40 -9.60
N ILE A 394 8.87 18.15 -8.33
CA ILE A 394 7.54 17.67 -7.87
C ILE A 394 6.69 18.80 -7.28
N LEU A 395 7.24 19.68 -6.44
CA LEU A 395 6.46 20.66 -5.70
C LEU A 395 6.06 21.90 -6.53
N CYS A 396 5.80 21.73 -7.82
CA CYS A 396 5.37 22.79 -8.74
C CYS A 396 3.85 22.88 -8.80
N PRO A 397 3.21 23.95 -8.27
CA PRO A 397 1.74 24.06 -8.22
C PRO A 397 1.07 23.98 -9.60
N GLU A 398 1.76 24.39 -10.64
CA GLU A 398 1.27 24.36 -12.04
C GLU A 398 1.09 22.92 -12.56
N LYS A 399 1.72 21.96 -11.89
CA LYS A 399 1.60 20.53 -12.19
C LYS A 399 0.56 19.82 -11.34
N PHE A 400 -0.11 20.50 -10.41
CA PHE A 400 -1.00 19.83 -9.47
C PHE A 400 -2.40 19.65 -10.04
N CYS A 401 -2.95 18.45 -9.86
CA CYS A 401 -4.40 18.29 -9.74
C CYS A 401 -4.87 18.87 -8.41
N VAL A 402 -6.06 19.44 -8.40
CA VAL A 402 -6.72 19.94 -7.20
C VAL A 402 -8.15 19.40 -7.16
N LEU A 403 -8.50 18.69 -6.10
CA LEU A 403 -9.85 18.21 -5.83
C LEU A 403 -10.39 18.86 -4.55
N GLN A 404 -11.59 19.42 -4.64
CA GLN A 404 -12.23 20.07 -3.50
C GLN A 404 -13.64 19.51 -3.28
N PHE A 405 -13.89 18.99 -2.11
CA PHE A 405 -15.23 18.69 -1.62
C PHE A 405 -15.68 19.82 -0.71
N LYS A 406 -16.48 20.74 -1.29
CA LYS A 406 -16.98 21.90 -0.57
C LYS A 406 -18.10 21.48 0.38
N GLY A 407 -17.94 21.78 1.68
CA GLY A 407 -19.00 21.70 2.67
C GLY A 407 -20.10 22.73 2.44
N LYS A 408 -21.20 22.59 3.18
CA LYS A 408 -22.28 23.59 3.19
C LYS A 408 -21.94 24.74 4.10
#